data_82ce660ca9300fb927d4f2cbbc794052
#
_entry.id   82ce660ca9300fb927d4f2cbbc794052
#
_cell.length_a   1.000
_cell.length_b   1.000
_cell.length_c   1.000
_cell.angle_alpha   90.00
_cell.angle_beta   90.00
_cell.angle_gamma   90.00
#
_symmetry.space_group_name_H-M   'P 1'
#
loop_
_entity.id
_entity.type
_entity.pdbx_description
1 polymer ?
#
loop_
_entity_poly.entity_id
_entity_poly.type
_entity_poly.pdbx_seq_one_letter_code
_entity_poly.pdbx_strand_id
1 'polypeptide(L)'
;MAIKLPQLRLRHSERPAPAKRKRKPAAPGHEAPAASRRQRHGAAKGATRKVAAAAAEKQPRNFRWLNRILILLGVGVVSIAALQAYITLQSIPVERITVTGELEHTRTAAVQDMVYPALAGGFLGADLGRVQQQLEGLPWIRQASVRRVWPNALEIHVVEQLPIARWGEQGFLNHEGEVFRPSQRKAWQTLPVLSGPEGQAPALMRNYQRLVDLLKPMGLSLSALAVDDRAQMTATLSGGQLLKIGGVDFLERMNRFKTVYRAELAAQMENIESIDLRYERGLAVALRPTAADTDATGENDKA
;
A
#
# COMPACT_ATOMS: atom_id res chain seq x y z
N MET A 1 29.65 17.83 -22.24
CA MET A 1 28.29 18.23 -22.61
C MET A 1 27.42 18.09 -21.37
N ALA A 2 27.12 19.19 -20.70
CA ALA A 2 26.43 19.21 -19.41
C ALA A 2 24.93 19.33 -19.68
N ILE A 3 24.16 18.33 -19.24
CA ILE A 3 22.69 18.32 -19.34
C ILE A 3 22.13 19.02 -18.08
N LYS A 4 21.54 20.16 -18.35
CA LYS A 4 20.88 21.03 -17.35
C LYS A 4 19.49 20.46 -17.05
N LEU A 5 19.26 19.98 -15.81
CA LEU A 5 17.95 19.55 -15.32
C LEU A 5 17.04 20.76 -15.06
N PRO A 6 15.76 20.74 -15.46
CA PRO A 6 14.81 21.81 -15.15
C PRO A 6 14.36 21.74 -13.68
N GLN A 7 14.47 22.87 -13.01
CA GLN A 7 13.99 23.10 -11.65
C GLN A 7 12.45 23.07 -11.64
N LEU A 8 11.86 22.08 -11.01
CA LEU A 8 10.42 22.06 -10.69
C LEU A 8 10.15 23.06 -9.55
N ARG A 9 9.56 24.20 -9.91
CA ARG A 9 8.98 25.14 -8.95
C ARG A 9 7.73 24.51 -8.33
N LEU A 10 7.80 24.21 -7.04
CA LEU A 10 6.65 23.90 -6.20
C LEU A 10 5.75 25.14 -6.13
N ARG A 11 4.61 25.11 -6.81
CA ARG A 11 3.53 26.06 -6.61
C ARG A 11 2.87 25.75 -5.26
N HIS A 12 3.10 26.62 -4.30
CA HIS A 12 2.25 26.73 -3.11
C HIS A 12 0.85 27.12 -3.57
N SER A 13 -0.13 26.25 -3.40
CA SER A 13 -1.54 26.60 -3.53
C SER A 13 -1.96 27.30 -2.24
N GLU A 14 -2.02 28.62 -2.28
CA GLU A 14 -2.70 29.43 -1.27
C GLU A 14 -4.19 29.12 -1.29
N ARG A 15 -4.71 28.66 -0.15
CA ARG A 15 -6.14 28.54 0.09
C ARG A 15 -6.77 29.94 0.09
N PRO A 16 -7.86 30.22 -0.64
CA PRO A 16 -8.57 31.48 -0.52
C PRO A 16 -9.28 31.56 0.84
N ALA A 17 -9.08 32.67 1.54
CA ALA A 17 -9.75 33.03 2.77
C ALA A 17 -11.26 33.23 2.55
N PRO A 18 -12.14 32.97 3.57
CA PRO A 18 -13.58 33.17 3.43
C PRO A 18 -13.96 34.63 3.30
N ALA A 19 -14.76 34.92 2.26
CA ALA A 19 -15.28 36.23 1.97
C ALA A 19 -16.13 36.81 3.13
N LYS A 20 -15.73 37.94 3.64
CA LYS A 20 -16.49 38.74 4.61
C LYS A 20 -17.81 39.25 3.98
N ARG A 21 -18.93 38.79 4.51
CA ARG A 21 -20.28 39.30 4.21
C ARG A 21 -20.30 40.84 4.54
N LYS A 22 -20.42 41.67 3.53
CA LYS A 22 -20.69 43.11 3.67
C LYS A 22 -22.08 43.29 4.24
N ARG A 23 -22.20 43.90 5.42
CA ARG A 23 -23.43 44.44 5.97
C ARG A 23 -23.86 45.66 5.12
N LYS A 24 -25.14 45.66 4.67
CA LYS A 24 -25.80 46.79 4.08
C LYS A 24 -25.97 47.90 5.14
N PRO A 25 -25.73 49.17 4.80
CA PRO A 25 -26.01 50.28 5.70
C PRO A 25 -27.53 50.58 5.74
N ALA A 26 -27.99 50.94 6.93
CA ALA A 26 -29.32 51.45 7.18
C ALA A 26 -29.50 52.82 6.57
N ALA A 27 -30.66 53.08 5.96
CA ALA A 27 -31.07 54.39 5.48
C ALA A 27 -31.68 55.19 6.64
N PRO A 28 -31.52 56.53 6.65
CA PRO A 28 -31.95 57.40 7.74
C PRO A 28 -33.44 57.75 7.68
N GLY A 29 -34.02 57.99 8.85
CA GLY A 29 -35.40 58.37 9.04
C GLY A 29 -35.72 59.75 8.47
N HIS A 30 -36.96 59.95 8.11
CA HIS A 30 -37.55 61.23 7.93
C HIS A 30 -38.77 61.37 8.84
N GLU A 31 -38.71 62.48 9.55
CA GLU A 31 -39.66 63.06 10.46
C GLU A 31 -41.06 63.26 9.84
N ALA A 32 -42.03 63.15 10.74
CA ALA A 32 -43.37 63.63 10.50
C ALA A 32 -43.45 65.13 10.53
N PRO A 33 -44.50 65.76 9.94
CA PRO A 33 -45.22 66.71 10.72
C PRO A 33 -46.72 66.60 10.67
N ALA A 34 -47.29 67.18 11.69
CA ALA A 34 -48.62 67.20 12.22
C ALA A 34 -49.69 67.95 11.38
N ALA A 35 -50.92 67.52 11.69
CA ALA A 35 -52.10 68.28 11.87
C ALA A 35 -52.73 69.09 10.69
N SER A 36 -53.98 68.79 10.41
CA SER A 36 -55.19 69.68 10.62
C SER A 36 -56.41 69.05 9.97
N ARG A 37 -57.42 68.70 10.73
CA ARG A 37 -58.64 69.41 11.10
C ARG A 37 -59.46 69.96 9.94
N ARG A 38 -60.62 69.41 9.70
CA ARG A 38 -61.99 69.98 9.52
C ARG A 38 -62.89 69.04 8.79
N GLN A 39 -63.94 68.50 9.49
CA GLN A 39 -65.31 68.95 9.57
C GLN A 39 -65.98 69.19 8.17
N ARG A 40 -66.98 68.45 7.80
CA ARG A 40 -68.41 68.71 8.01
C ARG A 40 -69.28 67.89 7.05
N HIS A 41 -70.36 67.35 7.65
CA HIS A 41 -71.72 67.30 7.20
C HIS A 41 -72.15 66.72 5.84
N GLY A 42 -73.10 65.86 5.94
CA GLY A 42 -74.14 65.73 4.91
C GLY A 42 -74.91 64.42 5.02
N ALA A 43 -76.05 64.51 5.64
CA ALA A 43 -77.06 63.48 5.70
C ALA A 43 -77.66 63.19 4.31
N ALA A 44 -78.11 61.94 4.09
CA ALA A 44 -79.48 61.64 3.63
C ALA A 44 -79.61 60.17 3.28
N LYS A 45 -80.44 59.50 4.01
CA LYS A 45 -81.57 58.66 3.62
C LYS A 45 -81.56 57.96 2.26
N GLY A 46 -81.63 56.62 2.33
CA GLY A 46 -82.00 55.80 1.21
C GLY A 46 -82.08 54.30 1.62
N ALA A 47 -83.21 53.94 2.20
CA ALA A 47 -83.48 52.55 2.50
C ALA A 47 -83.72 51.74 1.22
N THR A 48 -82.91 50.73 1.00
CA THR A 48 -83.35 49.61 0.18
C THR A 48 -82.87 48.33 0.81
N ARG A 49 -83.82 47.69 1.39
CA ARG A 49 -83.78 46.35 1.97
C ARG A 49 -83.59 45.37 0.83
N LYS A 50 -82.33 44.91 0.58
CA LYS A 50 -82.02 43.71 -0.20
C LYS A 50 -81.80 42.60 0.76
N VAL A 51 -82.68 41.67 0.74
CA VAL A 51 -82.58 40.36 1.32
C VAL A 51 -81.38 39.68 0.65
N ALA A 52 -80.27 39.71 1.29
CA ALA A 52 -79.15 38.89 0.87
C ALA A 52 -79.41 37.45 1.41
N ALA A 53 -79.73 36.58 0.50
CA ALA A 53 -79.75 35.17 0.78
C ALA A 53 -78.38 34.79 1.38
N ALA A 54 -78.46 34.28 2.61
CA ALA A 54 -77.30 33.70 3.26
C ALA A 54 -76.86 32.48 2.42
N ALA A 55 -75.90 32.74 1.57
CA ALA A 55 -75.09 31.63 1.03
C ALA A 55 -74.43 30.98 2.23
N ALA A 56 -74.88 29.85 2.64
CA ALA A 56 -74.29 29.01 3.63
C ALA A 56 -72.90 28.63 3.08
N GLU A 57 -71.90 29.37 3.51
CA GLU A 57 -70.46 29.03 3.29
C GLU A 57 -70.23 27.67 3.94
N LYS A 58 -70.23 26.62 3.10
CA LYS A 58 -69.88 25.28 3.53
C LYS A 58 -68.45 25.37 4.01
N GLN A 59 -68.21 25.47 5.31
CA GLN A 59 -66.91 25.35 5.92
C GLN A 59 -66.29 24.05 5.41
N PRO A 60 -65.09 24.10 4.87
CA PRO A 60 -64.41 22.91 4.45
C PRO A 60 -64.19 22.02 5.68
N ARG A 61 -64.95 20.88 5.69
CA ARG A 61 -64.73 19.84 6.68
C ARG A 61 -63.23 19.58 6.73
N ASN A 62 -62.55 19.96 7.82
CA ASN A 62 -61.12 19.78 8.02
C ASN A 62 -60.79 18.28 8.02
N PHE A 63 -60.50 17.72 6.85
CA PHE A 63 -60.01 16.37 6.67
C PHE A 63 -58.55 16.25 7.12
N ARG A 64 -58.15 16.93 8.23
CA ARG A 64 -56.79 16.87 8.75
C ARG A 64 -56.33 15.43 9.07
N TRP A 65 -57.25 14.58 9.48
CA TRP A 65 -56.99 13.17 9.72
C TRP A 65 -56.79 12.41 8.41
N LEU A 66 -57.55 12.70 7.35
CA LEU A 66 -57.41 12.11 6.02
C LEU A 66 -56.06 12.48 5.42
N ASN A 67 -55.64 13.74 5.57
CA ASN A 67 -54.34 14.21 5.11
C ASN A 67 -53.17 13.52 5.87
N ARG A 68 -53.35 13.26 7.17
CA ARG A 68 -52.37 12.48 7.96
C ARG A 68 -52.29 11.03 7.49
N ILE A 69 -53.41 10.39 7.20
CA ILE A 69 -53.45 9.02 6.65
C ILE A 69 -52.78 8.99 5.28
N LEU A 70 -53.03 9.98 4.42
CA LEU A 70 -52.45 10.07 3.09
C LEU A 70 -50.95 10.28 3.14
N ILE A 71 -50.46 11.10 4.09
CA ILE A 71 -49.02 11.26 4.35
C ILE A 71 -48.41 9.95 4.85
N LEU A 72 -49.06 9.27 5.81
CA LEU A 72 -48.55 7.99 6.33
C LEU A 72 -48.51 6.91 5.25
N LEU A 73 -49.53 6.86 4.40
CA LEU A 73 -49.58 5.95 3.26
C LEU A 73 -48.50 6.28 2.24
N GLY A 74 -48.27 7.56 1.95
CA GLY A 74 -47.18 8.03 1.08
C GLY A 74 -45.82 7.65 1.63
N VAL A 75 -45.56 7.88 2.92
CA VAL A 75 -44.32 7.47 3.59
C VAL A 75 -44.15 5.96 3.54
N GLY A 76 -45.25 5.19 3.77
CA GLY A 76 -45.23 3.72 3.68
C GLY A 76 -44.81 3.23 2.28
N VAL A 77 -45.41 3.78 1.24
CA VAL A 77 -45.08 3.45 -0.16
C VAL A 77 -43.63 3.79 -0.49
N VAL A 78 -43.16 4.98 -0.10
CA VAL A 78 -41.78 5.38 -0.32
C VAL A 78 -40.80 4.47 0.44
N SER A 79 -41.13 4.10 1.68
CA SER A 79 -40.28 3.19 2.48
C SER A 79 -40.22 1.79 1.87
N ILE A 80 -41.35 1.26 1.38
CA ILE A 80 -41.38 -0.04 0.69
C ILE A 80 -40.58 0.03 -0.61
N ALA A 81 -40.77 1.09 -1.41
CA ALA A 81 -40.03 1.28 -2.64
C ALA A 81 -38.51 1.41 -2.39
N ALA A 82 -38.10 2.15 -1.35
CA ALA A 82 -36.70 2.27 -0.94
C ALA A 82 -36.13 0.93 -0.48
N LEU A 83 -36.90 0.14 0.29
CA LEU A 83 -36.48 -1.20 0.71
C LEU A 83 -36.35 -2.15 -0.48
N GLN A 84 -37.27 -2.13 -1.41
CA GLN A 84 -37.16 -2.93 -2.64
C GLN A 84 -35.99 -2.52 -3.49
N ALA A 85 -35.76 -1.23 -3.67
CA ALA A 85 -34.58 -0.72 -4.39
C ALA A 85 -33.29 -1.15 -3.69
N TYR A 86 -33.21 -1.08 -2.36
CA TYR A 86 -32.07 -1.52 -1.57
C TYR A 86 -31.79 -3.02 -1.75
N ILE A 87 -32.82 -3.88 -1.66
CA ILE A 87 -32.67 -5.32 -1.87
C ILE A 87 -32.21 -5.62 -3.31
N THR A 88 -32.78 -4.95 -4.31
CA THR A 88 -32.41 -5.13 -5.71
C THR A 88 -30.99 -4.69 -6.00
N LEU A 89 -30.53 -3.59 -5.39
CA LEU A 89 -29.17 -3.12 -5.51
C LEU A 89 -28.16 -4.07 -4.86
N GLN A 90 -28.52 -4.71 -3.75
CA GLN A 90 -27.65 -5.70 -3.10
C GLN A 90 -27.59 -7.04 -3.87
N SER A 91 -28.59 -7.37 -4.65
CA SER A 91 -28.66 -8.62 -5.40
C SER A 91 -27.95 -8.57 -6.76
N ILE A 92 -27.29 -7.45 -7.12
CA ILE A 92 -26.53 -7.36 -8.37
C ILE A 92 -25.36 -8.36 -8.31
N PRO A 93 -25.36 -9.42 -9.14
CA PRO A 93 -24.26 -10.37 -9.14
C PRO A 93 -22.99 -9.75 -9.74
N VAL A 94 -21.83 -10.21 -9.30
CA VAL A 94 -20.57 -9.90 -9.99
C VAL A 94 -20.49 -10.77 -11.24
N GLU A 95 -20.54 -10.17 -12.42
CA GLU A 95 -20.50 -10.89 -13.70
C GLU A 95 -19.08 -11.09 -14.22
N ARG A 96 -18.18 -10.19 -13.89
CA ARG A 96 -16.82 -10.22 -14.41
C ARG A 96 -15.78 -9.95 -13.33
N ILE A 97 -14.77 -10.80 -13.26
CA ILE A 97 -13.57 -10.58 -12.46
C ILE A 97 -12.39 -10.50 -13.42
N THR A 98 -11.79 -9.31 -13.52
CA THR A 98 -10.60 -9.07 -14.32
C THR A 98 -9.39 -9.07 -13.38
N VAL A 99 -8.45 -9.98 -13.61
CA VAL A 99 -7.19 -10.04 -12.87
C VAL A 99 -6.12 -9.42 -13.76
N THR A 100 -5.39 -8.44 -13.22
CA THR A 100 -4.29 -7.74 -13.88
C THR A 100 -3.02 -7.86 -13.05
N GLY A 101 -1.86 -7.74 -13.69
CA GLY A 101 -0.55 -7.90 -13.08
C GLY A 101 0.29 -8.92 -13.83
N GLU A 102 1.59 -8.95 -13.54
CA GLU A 102 2.51 -9.93 -14.10
C GLU A 102 2.44 -11.19 -13.21
N LEU A 103 1.68 -12.19 -13.66
CA LEU A 103 1.46 -13.44 -12.95
C LEU A 103 2.28 -14.56 -13.61
N GLU A 104 3.43 -14.88 -13.02
CA GLU A 104 4.29 -15.99 -13.47
C GLU A 104 4.06 -17.28 -12.67
N HIS A 105 3.73 -17.14 -11.38
CA HIS A 105 3.64 -18.23 -10.42
C HIS A 105 2.22 -18.52 -9.94
N THR A 106 1.35 -17.51 -10.02
CA THR A 106 -0.05 -17.60 -9.59
C THR A 106 -0.96 -17.73 -10.80
N ARG A 107 -1.76 -18.79 -10.85
CA ARG A 107 -2.75 -18.94 -11.92
C ARG A 107 -3.92 -17.99 -11.70
N THR A 108 -4.30 -17.25 -12.74
CA THR A 108 -5.48 -16.35 -12.70
C THR A 108 -6.74 -17.07 -12.22
N ALA A 109 -6.95 -18.33 -12.60
CA ALA A 109 -8.07 -19.13 -12.13
C ALA A 109 -8.06 -19.33 -10.62
N ALA A 110 -6.89 -19.59 -10.01
CA ALA A 110 -6.76 -19.78 -8.57
C ALA A 110 -7.11 -18.48 -7.78
N VAL A 111 -6.75 -17.31 -8.33
CA VAL A 111 -7.16 -16.01 -7.78
C VAL A 111 -8.67 -15.85 -7.85
N GLN A 112 -9.28 -16.17 -8.98
CA GLN A 112 -10.73 -16.07 -9.18
C GLN A 112 -11.48 -17.03 -8.23
N ASP A 113 -11.07 -18.29 -8.14
CA ASP A 113 -11.70 -19.30 -7.29
C ASP A 113 -11.66 -18.92 -5.80
N MET A 114 -10.58 -18.26 -5.36
CA MET A 114 -10.45 -17.77 -3.99
C MET A 114 -11.39 -16.58 -3.70
N VAL A 115 -11.65 -15.74 -4.68
CA VAL A 115 -12.48 -14.55 -4.55
C VAL A 115 -13.97 -14.85 -4.58
N TYR A 116 -14.41 -15.86 -5.36
CA TYR A 116 -15.83 -16.20 -5.50
C TYR A 116 -16.59 -16.36 -4.18
N PRO A 117 -16.10 -17.08 -3.16
CA PRO A 117 -16.82 -17.22 -1.90
C PRO A 117 -17.04 -15.89 -1.15
N ALA A 118 -16.13 -14.93 -1.30
CA ALA A 118 -16.22 -13.64 -0.65
C ALA A 118 -17.23 -12.68 -1.33
N LEU A 119 -17.75 -13.07 -2.52
CA LEU A 119 -18.73 -12.30 -3.28
C LEU A 119 -20.19 -12.67 -2.97
N ALA A 120 -20.43 -13.51 -1.96
CA ALA A 120 -21.78 -13.95 -1.58
C ALA A 120 -22.74 -12.80 -1.26
N GLY A 121 -22.24 -11.61 -0.93
CA GLY A 121 -23.03 -10.39 -0.72
C GLY A 121 -23.37 -9.59 -1.99
N GLY A 122 -23.08 -10.11 -3.18
CA GLY A 122 -23.24 -9.40 -4.45
C GLY A 122 -22.23 -8.28 -4.66
N PHE A 123 -22.37 -7.52 -5.75
CA PHE A 123 -21.41 -6.49 -6.18
C PHE A 123 -21.19 -5.38 -5.14
N LEU A 124 -22.28 -4.92 -4.49
CA LEU A 124 -22.20 -3.85 -3.50
C LEU A 124 -21.85 -4.36 -2.10
N GLY A 125 -22.33 -5.56 -1.74
CA GLY A 125 -22.11 -6.16 -0.43
C GLY A 125 -20.78 -6.90 -0.27
N ALA A 126 -20.02 -7.10 -1.35
CA ALA A 126 -18.71 -7.75 -1.29
C ALA A 126 -17.72 -6.96 -0.43
N ASP A 127 -17.10 -7.63 0.53
CA ASP A 127 -16.04 -7.07 1.37
C ASP A 127 -14.70 -7.15 0.64
N LEU A 128 -14.35 -6.05 -0.05
CA LEU A 128 -13.10 -5.98 -0.83
C LEU A 128 -11.86 -6.03 0.05
N GLY A 129 -11.93 -5.53 1.30
CA GLY A 129 -10.82 -5.60 2.23
C GLY A 129 -10.50 -7.05 2.63
N ARG A 130 -11.54 -7.84 2.87
CA ARG A 130 -11.39 -9.28 3.14
C ARG A 130 -10.82 -10.03 1.93
N VAL A 131 -11.30 -9.71 0.72
CA VAL A 131 -10.77 -10.29 -0.51
C VAL A 131 -9.28 -9.97 -0.66
N GLN A 132 -8.91 -8.71 -0.45
CA GLN A 132 -7.51 -8.28 -0.51
C GLN A 132 -6.64 -9.06 0.49
N GLN A 133 -7.05 -9.14 1.75
CA GLN A 133 -6.32 -9.87 2.79
C GLN A 133 -6.17 -11.38 2.47
N GLN A 134 -7.21 -11.99 1.90
CA GLN A 134 -7.15 -13.39 1.48
C GLN A 134 -6.14 -13.61 0.35
N LEU A 135 -6.09 -12.69 -0.61
CA LEU A 135 -5.13 -12.73 -1.71
C LEU A 135 -3.70 -12.51 -1.22
N GLU A 136 -3.47 -11.53 -0.35
CA GLU A 136 -2.17 -11.25 0.26
C GLU A 136 -1.69 -12.36 1.21
N GLY A 137 -2.60 -13.22 1.66
CA GLY A 137 -2.28 -14.46 2.38
C GLY A 137 -1.66 -15.55 1.50
N LEU A 138 -1.71 -15.44 0.16
CA LEU A 138 -1.05 -16.37 -0.73
C LEU A 138 0.46 -16.14 -0.76
N PRO A 139 1.29 -17.20 -0.64
CA PRO A 139 2.74 -17.04 -0.53
C PRO A 139 3.41 -16.29 -1.69
N TRP A 140 2.84 -16.37 -2.89
CA TRP A 140 3.37 -15.70 -4.07
C TRP A 140 2.84 -14.28 -4.27
N ILE A 141 1.83 -13.85 -3.53
CA ILE A 141 1.25 -12.52 -3.67
C ILE A 141 1.88 -11.59 -2.63
N ARG A 142 2.58 -10.56 -3.11
CA ARG A 142 3.14 -9.52 -2.26
C ARG A 142 2.09 -8.48 -1.90
N GLN A 143 1.30 -8.08 -2.88
CA GLN A 143 0.30 -7.05 -2.72
C GLN A 143 -0.86 -7.31 -3.67
N ALA A 144 -2.08 -7.11 -3.18
CA ALA A 144 -3.28 -7.14 -3.97
C ALA A 144 -4.04 -5.82 -3.83
N SER A 145 -4.65 -5.36 -4.91
CA SER A 145 -5.56 -4.22 -4.90
C SER A 145 -6.86 -4.63 -5.59
N VAL A 146 -7.98 -4.43 -4.91
CA VAL A 146 -9.29 -4.83 -5.40
C VAL A 146 -10.17 -3.61 -5.53
N ARG A 147 -10.73 -3.39 -6.72
CA ARG A 147 -11.63 -2.26 -6.96
C ARG A 147 -12.90 -2.68 -7.70
N ARG A 148 -13.98 -1.96 -7.44
CA ARG A 148 -15.23 -2.11 -8.19
C ARG A 148 -15.15 -1.35 -9.50
N VAL A 149 -15.56 -2.02 -10.56
CA VAL A 149 -15.74 -1.43 -11.89
C VAL A 149 -17.21 -1.53 -12.26
N TRP A 150 -17.87 -0.38 -12.35
CA TRP A 150 -19.28 -0.32 -12.66
C TRP A 150 -19.56 -0.87 -14.06
N PRO A 151 -20.74 -1.53 -14.28
CA PRO A 151 -21.83 -1.68 -13.30
C PRO A 151 -21.70 -2.90 -12.37
N ASN A 152 -20.97 -3.98 -12.72
CA ASN A 152 -21.01 -5.29 -12.04
C ASN A 152 -19.70 -6.08 -12.18
N ALA A 153 -18.58 -5.39 -12.35
CA ALA A 153 -17.26 -6.02 -12.48
C ALA A 153 -16.33 -5.69 -11.30
N LEU A 154 -15.43 -6.62 -11.00
CA LEU A 154 -14.32 -6.40 -10.09
C LEU A 154 -13.01 -6.43 -10.88
N GLU A 155 -12.13 -5.51 -10.57
CA GLU A 155 -10.76 -5.52 -11.05
C GLU A 155 -9.82 -5.77 -9.88
N ILE A 156 -9.00 -6.79 -10.04
CA ILE A 156 -8.02 -7.24 -9.06
C ILE A 156 -6.65 -7.04 -9.68
N HIS A 157 -5.86 -6.17 -9.11
CA HIS A 157 -4.46 -6.00 -9.48
C HIS A 157 -3.57 -6.70 -8.47
N VAL A 158 -2.72 -7.60 -8.97
CA VAL A 158 -1.85 -8.46 -8.17
C VAL A 158 -0.39 -8.16 -8.50
N VAL A 159 0.41 -8.01 -7.47
CA VAL A 159 1.87 -7.93 -7.57
C VAL A 159 2.46 -9.17 -6.92
N GLU A 160 3.19 -9.97 -7.70
CA GLU A 160 3.84 -11.16 -7.19
C GLU A 160 5.13 -10.87 -6.42
N GLN A 161 5.51 -11.81 -5.56
CA GLN A 161 6.80 -11.83 -4.86
C GLN A 161 7.92 -12.14 -5.85
N LEU A 162 8.97 -11.33 -5.86
CA LEU A 162 10.19 -11.61 -6.61
C LEU A 162 11.26 -12.13 -5.65
N PRO A 163 11.65 -13.42 -5.71
CA PRO A 163 12.68 -13.97 -4.86
C PRO A 163 14.06 -13.45 -5.28
N ILE A 164 14.75 -12.79 -4.35
CA ILE A 164 16.10 -12.26 -4.55
C ILE A 164 17.14 -13.17 -3.92
N ALA A 165 16.81 -13.79 -2.78
CA ALA A 165 17.68 -14.69 -2.06
C ALA A 165 16.88 -15.78 -1.36
N ARG A 166 17.53 -16.87 -0.99
CA ARG A 166 16.98 -17.91 -0.11
C ARG A 166 17.18 -17.47 1.35
N TRP A 167 16.19 -17.76 2.20
CA TRP A 167 16.25 -17.56 3.63
C TRP A 167 16.31 -18.91 4.34
N GLY A 168 17.52 -19.26 4.82
CA GLY A 168 17.74 -20.58 5.39
C GLY A 168 17.39 -21.72 4.41
N GLU A 169 16.76 -22.77 4.93
CA GLU A 169 16.42 -23.94 4.12
C GLU A 169 15.08 -23.83 3.40
N GLN A 170 14.17 -23.04 3.91
CA GLN A 170 12.74 -23.14 3.51
C GLN A 170 12.09 -21.82 3.07
N GLY A 171 12.77 -20.70 3.16
CA GLY A 171 12.23 -19.41 2.81
C GLY A 171 12.92 -18.75 1.64
N PHE A 172 12.30 -17.69 1.15
CA PHE A 172 12.86 -16.73 0.21
C PHE A 172 12.72 -15.33 0.76
N LEU A 173 13.56 -14.45 0.31
CA LEU A 173 13.54 -13.03 0.61
C LEU A 173 13.24 -12.26 -0.66
N ASN A 174 12.31 -11.33 -0.58
CA ASN A 174 12.10 -10.32 -1.59
C ASN A 174 13.11 -9.15 -1.42
N HIS A 175 13.05 -8.15 -2.29
CA HIS A 175 13.95 -6.99 -2.25
C HIS A 175 13.79 -6.10 -0.98
N GLU A 176 12.67 -6.22 -0.27
CA GLU A 176 12.40 -5.52 0.99
C GLU A 176 12.90 -6.30 2.20
N GLY A 177 13.29 -7.56 1.99
CA GLY A 177 13.73 -8.46 3.05
C GLY A 177 12.57 -9.14 3.78
N GLU A 178 11.39 -9.19 3.16
CA GLU A 178 10.27 -9.95 3.69
C GLU A 178 10.45 -11.42 3.35
N VAL A 179 10.19 -12.26 4.34
CA VAL A 179 10.32 -13.72 4.20
C VAL A 179 9.00 -14.31 3.72
N PHE A 180 9.05 -15.04 2.61
CA PHE A 180 7.91 -15.79 2.11
C PHE A 180 8.27 -17.25 1.83
N ARG A 181 7.28 -18.16 1.90
CA ARG A 181 7.51 -19.62 1.84
C ARG A 181 6.58 -20.28 0.84
N PRO A 182 6.91 -20.25 -0.47
CA PRO A 182 6.09 -20.90 -1.48
C PRO A 182 6.28 -22.41 -1.49
N SER A 183 5.26 -23.13 -1.98
CA SER A 183 5.29 -24.58 -2.07
C SER A 183 6.28 -25.09 -3.13
N GLN A 184 6.49 -24.33 -4.21
CA GLN A 184 7.40 -24.68 -5.30
C GLN A 184 8.77 -23.99 -5.09
N ARG A 185 9.83 -24.78 -4.86
CA ARG A 185 11.15 -24.27 -4.47
C ARG A 185 12.28 -24.61 -5.45
N LYS A 186 12.05 -25.57 -6.34
CA LYS A 186 13.14 -26.15 -7.17
C LYS A 186 13.76 -25.19 -8.17
N ALA A 187 13.00 -24.21 -8.65
CA ALA A 187 13.46 -23.28 -9.68
C ALA A 187 14.51 -22.24 -9.17
N TRP A 188 14.69 -22.09 -7.84
CA TRP A 188 15.43 -20.98 -7.24
C TRP A 188 16.68 -21.43 -6.48
N GLN A 189 17.23 -22.59 -6.78
CA GLN A 189 18.39 -23.14 -6.08
C GLN A 189 19.69 -22.34 -6.36
N THR A 190 19.72 -21.58 -7.45
CA THR A 190 20.85 -20.73 -7.85
C THR A 190 20.91 -19.41 -7.11
N LEU A 191 19.84 -19.03 -6.39
CA LEU A 191 19.84 -17.81 -5.61
C LEU A 191 20.82 -17.89 -4.41
N PRO A 192 21.44 -16.75 -4.04
CA PRO A 192 22.28 -16.69 -2.86
C PRO A 192 21.51 -17.06 -1.59
N VAL A 193 22.21 -17.61 -0.62
CA VAL A 193 21.64 -18.00 0.67
C VAL A 193 21.91 -16.90 1.69
N LEU A 194 20.87 -16.36 2.29
CA LEU A 194 20.97 -15.46 3.44
C LEU A 194 20.51 -16.22 4.69
N SER A 195 21.27 -16.06 5.78
CA SER A 195 20.96 -16.68 7.07
C SER A 195 21.31 -15.77 8.24
N GLY A 196 20.44 -15.77 9.26
CA GLY A 196 20.62 -14.96 10.44
C GLY A 196 19.49 -15.14 11.43
N PRO A 197 19.51 -14.44 12.56
CA PRO A 197 18.46 -14.48 13.55
C PRO A 197 17.09 -14.04 12.99
N GLU A 198 16.03 -14.61 13.54
CA GLU A 198 14.67 -14.21 13.16
C GLU A 198 14.46 -12.70 13.41
N GLY A 199 13.75 -12.04 12.50
CA GLY A 199 13.49 -10.60 12.55
C GLY A 199 14.60 -9.72 11.96
N GLN A 200 15.79 -10.24 11.69
CA GLN A 200 16.86 -9.47 11.05
C GLN A 200 16.89 -9.55 9.51
N ALA A 201 16.00 -10.30 8.92
CA ALA A 201 15.93 -10.49 7.47
C ALA A 201 15.93 -9.17 6.65
N PRO A 202 15.15 -8.12 7.01
CA PRO A 202 15.18 -6.85 6.28
C PRO A 202 16.54 -6.11 6.41
N ALA A 203 17.17 -6.19 7.57
CA ALA A 203 18.49 -5.59 7.79
C ALA A 203 19.57 -6.33 6.99
N LEU A 204 19.51 -7.66 6.99
CA LEU A 204 20.44 -8.51 6.26
C LEU A 204 20.29 -8.32 4.74
N MET A 205 19.06 -8.19 4.23
CA MET A 205 18.83 -7.88 2.82
C MET A 205 19.42 -6.53 2.42
N ARG A 206 19.29 -5.49 3.23
CA ARG A 206 19.95 -4.20 2.96
C ARG A 206 21.48 -4.31 2.94
N ASN A 207 22.06 -5.08 3.86
CA ASN A 207 23.50 -5.32 3.89
C ASN A 207 23.96 -6.14 2.68
N TYR A 208 23.18 -7.14 2.28
CA TYR A 208 23.41 -7.91 1.07
C TYR A 208 23.44 -7.02 -0.17
N GLN A 209 22.45 -6.16 -0.36
CA GLN A 209 22.39 -5.23 -1.50
C GLN A 209 23.61 -4.30 -1.53
N ARG A 210 23.98 -3.71 -0.39
CA ARG A 210 25.18 -2.87 -0.27
C ARG A 210 26.46 -3.64 -0.61
N LEU A 211 26.55 -4.88 -0.14
CA LEU A 211 27.73 -5.72 -0.39
C LEU A 211 27.84 -6.10 -1.87
N VAL A 212 26.71 -6.44 -2.51
CA VAL A 212 26.66 -6.69 -3.96
C VAL A 212 27.14 -5.46 -4.74
N ASP A 213 26.65 -4.26 -4.40
CA ASP A 213 27.06 -3.02 -5.07
C ASP A 213 28.54 -2.72 -4.90
N LEU A 214 29.12 -3.04 -3.73
CA LEU A 214 30.56 -2.86 -3.47
C LEU A 214 31.44 -3.90 -4.19
N LEU A 215 30.95 -5.13 -4.35
CA LEU A 215 31.69 -6.23 -4.97
C LEU A 215 31.58 -6.25 -6.50
N LYS A 216 30.47 -5.80 -7.05
CA LYS A 216 30.19 -5.75 -8.49
C LYS A 216 31.30 -5.09 -9.33
N PRO A 217 31.89 -3.94 -8.94
CA PRO A 217 32.98 -3.30 -9.68
C PRO A 217 34.32 -4.09 -9.65
N MET A 218 34.39 -5.11 -8.81
CA MET A 218 35.53 -6.01 -8.68
C MET A 218 35.35 -7.34 -9.39
N GLY A 219 34.17 -7.53 -10.04
CA GLY A 219 33.82 -8.79 -10.68
C GLY A 219 33.48 -9.93 -9.70
N LEU A 220 33.32 -9.59 -8.42
CA LEU A 220 32.97 -10.55 -7.37
C LEU A 220 31.49 -10.66 -7.16
N SER A 221 31.00 -11.88 -6.96
CA SER A 221 29.60 -12.17 -6.65
C SER A 221 29.47 -13.00 -5.38
N LEU A 222 28.30 -12.92 -4.75
CA LEU A 222 28.01 -13.59 -3.48
C LEU A 222 27.19 -14.84 -3.72
N SER A 223 27.59 -15.94 -3.06
CA SER A 223 26.81 -17.17 -2.97
C SER A 223 26.06 -17.29 -1.63
N ALA A 224 26.61 -16.70 -0.55
CA ALA A 224 25.93 -16.67 0.74
C ALA A 224 26.34 -15.45 1.57
N LEU A 225 25.44 -15.06 2.50
CA LEU A 225 25.68 -14.06 3.52
C LEU A 225 25.02 -14.53 4.82
N ALA A 226 25.83 -14.64 5.87
CA ALA A 226 25.37 -15.05 7.20
C ALA A 226 25.66 -13.97 8.23
N VAL A 227 24.73 -13.82 9.17
CA VAL A 227 24.92 -13.01 10.39
C VAL A 227 24.65 -13.92 11.58
N ASP A 228 25.59 -13.97 12.52
CA ASP A 228 25.44 -14.73 13.75
C ASP A 228 24.70 -13.93 14.84
N ASP A 229 24.42 -14.57 15.98
CA ASP A 229 23.75 -13.96 17.13
C ASP A 229 24.53 -12.79 17.76
N ARG A 230 25.84 -12.66 17.45
CA ARG A 230 26.71 -11.58 17.87
C ARG A 230 26.81 -10.46 16.83
N ALA A 231 25.93 -10.50 15.82
CA ALA A 231 25.91 -9.59 14.67
C ALA A 231 27.21 -9.64 13.83
N GLN A 232 27.99 -10.74 13.90
CA GLN A 232 29.15 -10.89 13.03
C GLN A 232 28.70 -11.34 11.64
N MET A 233 29.10 -10.57 10.63
CA MET A 233 28.74 -10.81 9.24
C MET A 233 29.86 -11.59 8.55
N THR A 234 29.46 -12.67 7.87
CA THR A 234 30.33 -13.50 7.05
C THR A 234 29.70 -13.69 5.68
N ALA A 235 30.43 -13.38 4.63
CA ALA A 235 30.00 -13.56 3.25
C ALA A 235 30.80 -14.68 2.59
N THR A 236 30.14 -15.48 1.75
CA THR A 236 30.79 -16.46 0.88
C THR A 236 30.70 -15.94 -0.54
N LEU A 237 31.83 -15.82 -1.21
CA LEU A 237 31.88 -15.45 -2.62
C LEU A 237 31.54 -16.65 -3.50
N SER A 238 31.15 -16.40 -4.74
CA SER A 238 30.79 -17.47 -5.69
C SER A 238 31.98 -18.40 -6.03
N GLY A 239 33.23 -17.94 -5.86
CA GLY A 239 34.40 -18.75 -5.96
C GLY A 239 34.73 -19.60 -4.70
N GLY A 240 33.86 -19.56 -3.68
CA GLY A 240 33.99 -20.32 -2.44
C GLY A 240 34.82 -19.65 -1.35
N GLN A 241 35.37 -18.46 -1.60
CA GLN A 241 36.15 -17.71 -0.60
C GLN A 241 35.26 -17.18 0.51
N LEU A 242 35.71 -17.28 1.75
CA LEU A 242 35.00 -16.79 2.92
C LEU A 242 35.51 -15.40 3.30
N LEU A 243 34.62 -14.42 3.34
CA LEU A 243 34.91 -13.04 3.73
C LEU A 243 34.32 -12.75 5.11
N LYS A 244 35.18 -12.69 6.15
CA LYS A 244 34.78 -12.39 7.54
C LYS A 244 34.77 -10.88 7.74
N ILE A 245 33.59 -10.26 7.70
CA ILE A 245 33.45 -8.78 7.71
C ILE A 245 33.34 -8.26 9.14
N GLY A 246 32.63 -8.98 10.01
CA GLY A 246 32.36 -8.55 11.38
C GLY A 246 31.12 -7.70 11.52
N GLY A 247 30.85 -7.20 12.74
CA GLY A 247 29.61 -6.51 13.10
C GLY A 247 29.67 -4.98 13.06
N VAL A 248 30.87 -4.38 13.00
CA VAL A 248 31.08 -2.92 13.06
C VAL A 248 31.91 -2.44 11.87
N ASP A 249 31.87 -1.15 11.60
CA ASP A 249 32.73 -0.47 10.60
C ASP A 249 32.68 -1.09 9.19
N PHE A 250 31.52 -1.59 8.81
CA PHE A 250 31.29 -2.32 7.54
C PHE A 250 31.87 -1.58 6.33
N LEU A 251 31.57 -0.29 6.15
CA LEU A 251 32.01 0.47 4.98
C LEU A 251 33.55 0.66 4.97
N GLU A 252 34.12 0.94 6.12
CA GLU A 252 35.59 1.12 6.23
C GLU A 252 36.33 -0.17 5.88
N ARG A 253 35.88 -1.29 6.44
CA ARG A 253 36.44 -2.62 6.17
C ARG A 253 36.33 -3.00 4.71
N MET A 254 35.15 -2.74 4.10
CA MET A 254 34.95 -3.00 2.68
C MET A 254 35.79 -2.09 1.77
N ASN A 255 35.98 -0.82 2.13
CA ASN A 255 36.88 0.06 1.38
C ASN A 255 38.34 -0.40 1.47
N ARG A 256 38.79 -0.83 2.65
CA ARG A 256 40.12 -1.43 2.84
C ARG A 256 40.28 -2.70 2.00
N PHE A 257 39.30 -3.60 2.07
CA PHE A 257 39.27 -4.80 1.22
C PHE A 257 39.39 -4.45 -0.26
N LYS A 258 38.60 -3.50 -0.76
CA LYS A 258 38.62 -3.04 -2.15
C LYS A 258 40.00 -2.54 -2.57
N THR A 259 40.72 -1.82 -1.69
CA THR A 259 42.08 -1.30 -1.97
C THR A 259 43.07 -2.44 -2.09
N VAL A 260 43.10 -3.34 -1.11
CA VAL A 260 44.06 -4.48 -1.10
C VAL A 260 43.72 -5.49 -2.20
N TYR A 261 42.41 -5.71 -2.47
CA TYR A 261 41.98 -6.58 -3.56
C TYR A 261 42.58 -6.14 -4.90
N ARG A 262 42.46 -4.84 -5.22
CA ARG A 262 42.99 -4.31 -6.49
C ARG A 262 44.49 -4.33 -6.59
N ALA A 263 45.19 -4.15 -5.46
CA ALA A 263 46.63 -4.11 -5.42
C ALA A 263 47.27 -5.50 -5.48
N GLU A 264 46.72 -6.48 -4.78
CA GLU A 264 47.43 -7.72 -4.49
C GLU A 264 46.58 -9.00 -4.65
N LEU A 265 45.29 -8.98 -4.25
CA LEU A 265 44.53 -10.22 -4.13
C LEU A 265 43.85 -10.69 -5.42
N ALA A 266 43.59 -9.77 -6.36
CA ALA A 266 42.86 -10.09 -7.59
C ALA A 266 43.48 -11.23 -8.40
N ALA A 267 44.80 -11.27 -8.48
CA ALA A 267 45.55 -12.31 -9.21
C ALA A 267 45.62 -13.67 -8.49
N GLN A 268 45.35 -13.70 -7.19
CA GLN A 268 45.52 -14.88 -6.34
C GLN A 268 44.18 -15.38 -5.75
N MET A 269 43.04 -14.79 -6.15
CA MET A 269 41.72 -15.10 -5.55
C MET A 269 41.39 -16.58 -5.54
N GLU A 270 41.78 -17.32 -6.56
CA GLU A 270 41.51 -18.75 -6.66
C GLU A 270 42.21 -19.60 -5.56
N ASN A 271 43.36 -19.11 -5.09
CA ASN A 271 44.16 -19.77 -4.05
C ASN A 271 43.76 -19.34 -2.64
N ILE A 272 42.85 -18.38 -2.50
CA ILE A 272 42.41 -17.86 -1.21
C ILE A 272 41.26 -18.70 -0.70
N GLU A 273 41.37 -19.14 0.56
CA GLU A 273 40.28 -19.81 1.30
C GLU A 273 39.44 -18.80 2.04
N SER A 274 40.07 -17.92 2.83
CA SER A 274 39.34 -16.91 3.59
C SER A 274 40.10 -15.59 3.74
N ILE A 275 39.36 -14.51 3.88
CA ILE A 275 39.87 -13.16 4.11
C ILE A 275 39.17 -12.60 5.34
N ASP A 276 39.93 -12.24 6.37
CA ASP A 276 39.42 -11.68 7.60
C ASP A 276 39.62 -10.16 7.65
N LEU A 277 38.53 -9.39 7.61
CA LEU A 277 38.55 -7.92 7.61
C LEU A 277 38.38 -7.32 9.01
N ARG A 278 38.29 -8.12 10.06
CA ARG A 278 37.99 -7.66 11.41
C ARG A 278 39.15 -6.90 12.06
N TYR A 279 40.37 -7.01 11.52
CA TYR A 279 41.53 -6.27 11.98
C TYR A 279 41.39 -4.77 11.69
N GLU A 280 41.86 -3.94 12.62
CA GLU A 280 41.71 -2.47 12.50
C GLU A 280 42.59 -1.87 11.36
N ARG A 281 43.79 -2.34 11.16
CA ARG A 281 44.78 -1.74 10.25
C ARG A 281 45.17 -2.62 9.06
N GLY A 282 44.54 -3.77 8.89
CA GLY A 282 44.85 -4.71 7.84
C GLY A 282 43.76 -5.69 7.54
N LEU A 283 44.11 -6.76 6.89
CA LEU A 283 43.31 -7.96 6.70
C LEU A 283 44.21 -9.17 6.79
N ALA A 284 43.69 -10.31 7.21
CA ALA A 284 44.40 -11.57 7.18
C ALA A 284 43.88 -12.43 6.04
N VAL A 285 44.75 -13.09 5.32
CA VAL A 285 44.39 -13.98 4.20
C VAL A 285 44.87 -15.39 4.56
N ALA A 286 43.93 -16.34 4.49
CA ALA A 286 44.25 -17.76 4.55
C ALA A 286 44.24 -18.33 3.12
N LEU A 287 45.30 -19.03 2.77
CA LEU A 287 45.38 -19.70 1.47
C LEU A 287 44.80 -21.12 1.58
N ARG A 288 44.28 -21.63 0.50
CA ARG A 288 43.87 -23.03 0.40
C ARG A 288 45.08 -23.95 0.54
N PRO A 289 44.98 -25.03 1.33
CA PRO A 289 46.07 -26.00 1.41
C PRO A 289 46.34 -26.58 0.02
N THR A 290 47.60 -26.54 -0.39
CA THR A 290 48.05 -27.23 -1.60
C THR A 290 48.15 -28.72 -1.30
N ALA A 291 47.97 -29.59 -2.28
CA ALA A 291 48.08 -31.04 -2.12
C ALA A 291 49.41 -31.48 -1.46
N ALA A 292 50.48 -30.64 -1.55
CA ALA A 292 51.74 -30.89 -0.91
C ALA A 292 51.72 -30.71 0.63
N ASP A 293 50.79 -29.89 1.17
CA ASP A 293 50.70 -29.67 2.62
C ASP A 293 49.90 -30.77 3.35
N THR A 294 49.12 -31.55 2.61
CA THR A 294 48.32 -32.67 3.16
C THR A 294 49.19 -33.90 3.45
N ASP A 295 50.29 -34.08 2.70
CA ASP A 295 51.22 -35.21 2.90
C ASP A 295 52.17 -35.03 4.10
N ALA A 296 52.43 -33.73 4.46
CA ALA A 296 53.31 -33.45 5.58
C ALA A 296 52.70 -33.62 6.97
N THR A 297 51.36 -33.60 7.06
CA THR A 297 50.64 -33.77 8.36
C THR A 297 50.35 -35.24 8.68
N GLY A 298 50.41 -36.15 7.70
CA GLY A 298 50.15 -37.58 7.86
C GLY A 298 51.29 -38.40 8.42
N GLU A 299 52.50 -37.85 8.48
CA GLU A 299 53.71 -38.61 8.85
C GLU A 299 54.10 -38.44 10.33
N ASN A 300 53.50 -37.52 11.08
CA ASN A 300 53.83 -37.29 12.49
C ASN A 300 52.93 -38.02 13.52
N ASP A 301 51.95 -38.82 13.08
CA ASP A 301 51.09 -39.56 14.00
C ASP A 301 51.39 -41.06 14.10
N LYS A 302 52.61 -41.48 13.69
CA LYS A 302 53.17 -42.83 13.85
C LYS A 302 54.56 -42.83 14.46
N ALA A 303 54.67 -42.29 15.64
CA ALA A 303 55.87 -42.51 16.47
C ALA A 303 55.47 -42.68 17.93
#